data_ee5b44aba012cc307c8e6d090bc5e67a
#
_entry.id   ee5b44aba012cc307c8e6d090bc5e67a
#
_cell.length_a   1.000
_cell.length_b   1.000
_cell.length_c   1.000
_cell.angle_alpha   90.00
_cell.angle_beta   90.00
_cell.angle_gamma   90.00
#
_symmetry.space_group_name_H-M   'P 1'
#
loop_
_entity.id
_entity.type
_entity.pdbx_description
1 polymer ?
#
loop_
_entity_poly.entity_id
_entity_poly.type
_entity_poly.pdbx_seq_one_letter_code
_entity_poly.pdbx_strand_id
1 'polypeptide(L)'
;MKKQNKVAILLNANKAYDRGLISGIGEYIQSSFCRWDVYIEEDFYSDNKSINLTKYDGIIADYDNPETPHYLSQTESIIVGIGSSYHNDDDYPSIPYVATDNSKIIQQAYEHLKDKGLLHFGYYGFPVCEHWRWSVEREKAFVELIEKEGMQYSIYRGLAPLNCHWEAAAEGLASWLKSLTEPTGIIVATDARARQLLQVIDELGIPIPEHLAVVGIDNEEVTRYLSRIPLSSVEQGVRTMGYQAAQMLDTLLNGEPLEHDRVIVPPEKVHARLSSDYRSVTDPDVIRAQHYIRLNACKGLKVEQVLDYLHVSRSHLDNKFKQALGYSIHHEIHTNKLNKALELLNHTKLSIAEISTASGYPTVQYMYAIFKKEFNRTPNSFREE
;
A
#
# COMPACT_ATOMS: atom_id res chain seq x y z
N MET A 1 -2.74 22.40 40.00
CA MET A 1 -2.20 21.35 39.13
C MET A 1 -3.30 21.01 38.15
N LYS A 2 -3.05 21.00 36.84
CA LYS A 2 -4.04 20.49 35.84
C LYS A 2 -4.34 19.02 36.17
N LYS A 3 -5.61 18.62 36.15
CA LYS A 3 -6.07 17.23 36.33
C LYS A 3 -5.38 16.33 35.30
N GLN A 4 -4.94 15.15 35.72
CA GLN A 4 -4.47 14.11 34.79
C GLN A 4 -5.71 13.38 34.23
N ASN A 5 -5.92 13.45 32.94
CA ASN A 5 -7.06 12.79 32.29
C ASN A 5 -6.72 11.33 31.97
N LYS A 6 -7.66 10.43 32.18
CA LYS A 6 -7.55 9.02 31.79
C LYS A 6 -8.14 8.84 30.42
N VAL A 7 -7.35 8.34 29.48
CA VAL A 7 -7.76 8.16 28.07
C VAL A 7 -7.62 6.70 27.67
N ALA A 8 -8.68 6.15 27.09
CA ALA A 8 -8.65 4.82 26.47
C ALA A 8 -8.50 4.95 24.95
N ILE A 9 -7.61 4.13 24.38
CA ILE A 9 -7.42 3.96 22.94
C ILE A 9 -7.91 2.56 22.57
N LEU A 10 -9.03 2.49 21.86
CA LEU A 10 -9.72 1.26 21.46
C LEU A 10 -9.48 1.02 19.97
N LEU A 11 -8.25 0.59 19.65
CA LEU A 11 -7.75 0.26 18.31
C LEU A 11 -7.07 -1.11 18.36
N ASN A 12 -7.02 -1.81 17.23
CA ASN A 12 -6.35 -3.11 17.16
C ASN A 12 -4.86 -2.96 16.84
N ALA A 13 -4.01 -2.94 17.87
CA ALA A 13 -2.56 -2.79 17.73
C ALA A 13 -1.88 -3.90 16.88
N ASN A 14 -2.58 -5.00 16.56
CA ASN A 14 -2.09 -6.04 15.66
C ASN A 14 -2.16 -5.64 14.17
N LYS A 15 -2.95 -4.62 13.80
CA LYS A 15 -3.03 -4.10 12.44
C LYS A 15 -2.02 -2.99 12.20
N ALA A 16 -1.36 -2.99 11.03
CA ALA A 16 -0.40 -1.95 10.66
C ALA A 16 -1.04 -0.56 10.60
N TYR A 17 -2.25 -0.47 10.07
CA TYR A 17 -3.06 0.75 10.02
C TYR A 17 -3.27 1.35 11.41
N ASP A 18 -3.75 0.55 12.37
CA ASP A 18 -4.03 1.02 13.72
C ASP A 18 -2.75 1.39 14.48
N ARG A 19 -1.62 0.70 14.26
CA ARG A 19 -0.32 1.11 14.80
C ARG A 19 0.12 2.48 14.29
N GLY A 20 -0.19 2.81 13.03
CA GLY A 20 0.04 4.15 12.48
C GLY A 20 -0.78 5.22 13.21
N LEU A 21 -2.06 4.96 13.48
CA LEU A 21 -2.94 5.82 14.27
C LEU A 21 -2.39 6.03 15.70
N ILE A 22 -2.04 4.94 16.38
CA ILE A 22 -1.46 4.97 17.74
C ILE A 22 -0.16 5.78 17.75
N SER A 23 0.68 5.64 16.72
CA SER A 23 1.91 6.44 16.60
C SER A 23 1.61 7.93 16.48
N GLY A 24 0.62 8.33 15.67
CA GLY A 24 0.19 9.73 15.55
C GLY A 24 -0.37 10.30 16.86
N ILE A 25 -1.17 9.51 17.59
CA ILE A 25 -1.64 9.87 18.92
C ILE A 25 -0.45 10.11 19.86
N GLY A 26 0.55 9.21 19.85
CA GLY A 26 1.76 9.33 20.64
C GLY A 26 2.57 10.59 20.30
N GLU A 27 2.68 10.93 19.02
CA GLU A 27 3.33 12.17 18.54
C GLU A 27 2.65 13.43 19.11
N TYR A 28 1.30 13.44 19.12
CA TYR A 28 0.55 14.54 19.74
C TYR A 28 0.84 14.64 21.24
N ILE A 29 0.75 13.54 21.98
CA ILE A 29 1.00 13.49 23.43
C ILE A 29 2.40 14.06 23.77
N GLN A 30 3.42 13.70 22.98
CA GLN A 30 4.79 14.16 23.19
C GLN A 30 4.98 15.64 22.83
N SER A 31 4.28 16.15 21.82
CA SER A 31 4.44 17.52 21.34
C SER A 31 3.60 18.55 22.09
N SER A 32 2.44 18.16 22.64
CA SER A 32 1.45 19.08 23.24
C SER A 32 1.59 19.27 24.76
N PHE A 33 2.47 18.51 25.42
CA PHE A 33 2.58 18.47 26.89
C PHE A 33 1.26 18.12 27.61
N CYS A 34 0.33 17.46 26.93
CA CYS A 34 -0.90 16.96 27.56
C CYS A 34 -0.56 15.93 28.66
N ARG A 35 -1.39 15.87 29.71
CA ARG A 35 -1.20 14.95 30.82
C ARG A 35 -2.25 13.87 30.81
N TRP A 36 -2.04 12.90 29.93
CA TRP A 36 -2.90 11.74 29.83
C TRP A 36 -2.28 10.52 30.53
N ASP A 37 -3.14 9.77 31.20
CA ASP A 37 -2.87 8.39 31.61
C ASP A 37 -3.54 7.50 30.56
N VAL A 38 -2.73 6.89 29.69
CA VAL A 38 -3.21 6.23 28.48
C VAL A 38 -3.32 4.74 28.69
N TYR A 39 -4.48 4.20 28.43
CA TYR A 39 -4.75 2.77 28.31
C TYR A 39 -4.97 2.41 26.85
N ILE A 40 -4.30 1.37 26.36
CA ILE A 40 -4.46 0.84 24.99
C ILE A 40 -5.03 -0.57 25.09
N GLU A 41 -6.16 -0.82 24.45
CA GLU A 41 -6.68 -2.16 24.28
C GLU A 41 -6.05 -2.78 23.04
N GLU A 42 -5.21 -3.82 23.22
CA GLU A 42 -4.44 -4.42 22.11
C GLU A 42 -5.28 -5.28 21.18
N ASP A 43 -6.41 -5.80 21.66
CA ASP A 43 -7.33 -6.64 20.87
C ASP A 43 -8.79 -6.26 21.14
N PHE A 44 -9.17 -5.07 20.68
CA PHE A 44 -10.52 -4.51 20.90
C PHE A 44 -11.64 -5.35 20.24
N TYR A 45 -11.29 -6.22 19.30
CA TYR A 45 -12.25 -7.06 18.57
C TYR A 45 -12.47 -8.45 19.18
N SER A 46 -11.76 -8.79 20.27
CA SER A 46 -12.01 -10.07 20.94
C SER A 46 -13.34 -10.04 21.72
N ASP A 47 -14.03 -11.17 21.79
CA ASP A 47 -15.34 -11.33 22.47
C ASP A 47 -15.31 -11.02 23.97
N ASN A 48 -14.14 -10.74 24.54
CA ASN A 48 -13.91 -10.49 25.97
C ASN A 48 -13.86 -8.99 26.30
N LYS A 49 -14.93 -8.26 26.00
CA LYS A 49 -15.05 -6.81 26.31
C LYS A 49 -15.26 -6.60 27.82
N SER A 50 -14.16 -6.64 28.60
CA SER A 50 -14.23 -6.47 30.06
C SER A 50 -13.78 -5.08 30.54
N ILE A 51 -13.59 -4.10 29.64
CA ILE A 51 -13.13 -2.75 30.00
C ILE A 51 -14.25 -1.98 30.68
N ASN A 52 -13.99 -1.49 31.89
CA ASN A 52 -14.89 -0.56 32.54
C ASN A 52 -14.69 0.87 32.00
N LEU A 53 -15.48 1.22 30.99
CA LEU A 53 -15.41 2.50 30.28
C LEU A 53 -15.66 3.72 31.18
N THR A 54 -16.39 3.56 32.28
CA THR A 54 -16.72 4.68 33.20
C THR A 54 -15.50 5.23 33.94
N LYS A 55 -14.33 4.59 33.83
CA LYS A 55 -13.09 5.03 34.45
C LYS A 55 -12.30 6.04 33.60
N TYR A 56 -12.70 6.27 32.35
CA TYR A 56 -11.97 7.13 31.42
C TYR A 56 -12.69 8.45 31.22
N ASP A 57 -11.92 9.53 31.17
CA ASP A 57 -12.42 10.87 30.85
C ASP A 57 -12.62 11.03 29.33
N GLY A 58 -11.80 10.35 28.52
CA GLY A 58 -11.86 10.39 27.05
C GLY A 58 -11.55 9.05 26.40
N ILE A 59 -12.07 8.84 25.20
CA ILE A 59 -11.93 7.62 24.41
C ILE A 59 -11.66 7.98 22.94
N ILE A 60 -10.65 7.33 22.35
CA ILE A 60 -10.43 7.30 20.90
C ILE A 60 -10.72 5.88 20.42
N ALA A 61 -11.65 5.70 19.46
CA ALA A 61 -12.10 4.37 19.08
C ALA A 61 -12.27 4.21 17.56
N ASP A 62 -12.04 2.97 17.07
CA ASP A 62 -12.31 2.55 15.69
C ASP A 62 -13.81 2.41 15.45
N TYR A 63 -14.37 3.26 14.59
CA TYR A 63 -15.77 3.27 14.17
C TYR A 63 -16.02 2.57 12.83
N ASP A 64 -14.99 1.98 12.22
CA ASP A 64 -15.19 1.05 11.11
C ASP A 64 -15.71 -0.32 11.59
N ASN A 65 -15.56 -0.62 12.89
CA ASN A 65 -16.24 -1.76 13.50
C ASN A 65 -17.69 -1.38 13.84
N PRO A 66 -18.70 -2.06 13.25
CA PRO A 66 -20.11 -1.74 13.45
C PRO A 66 -20.61 -1.93 14.89
N GLU A 67 -19.90 -2.67 15.74
CA GLU A 67 -20.27 -2.87 17.14
C GLU A 67 -19.82 -1.73 18.06
N THR A 68 -18.81 -0.94 17.64
CA THR A 68 -18.23 0.13 18.47
C THR A 68 -19.25 1.15 18.94
N PRO A 69 -20.16 1.70 18.10
CA PRO A 69 -21.17 2.66 18.56
C PRO A 69 -22.07 2.11 19.67
N HIS A 70 -22.51 0.84 19.54
CA HIS A 70 -23.33 0.19 20.55
C HIS A 70 -22.57 0.00 21.86
N TYR A 71 -21.32 -0.47 21.78
CA TYR A 71 -20.47 -0.69 22.95
C TYR A 71 -20.20 0.61 23.72
N LEU A 72 -19.97 1.72 23.01
CA LEU A 72 -19.68 3.02 23.60
C LEU A 72 -20.93 3.82 24.04
N SER A 73 -22.14 3.38 23.66
CA SER A 73 -23.39 4.08 24.01
C SER A 73 -23.67 4.17 25.51
N GLN A 74 -22.99 3.36 26.32
CA GLN A 74 -23.19 3.27 27.78
C GLN A 74 -22.22 4.13 28.61
N THR A 75 -21.32 4.88 27.95
CA THR A 75 -20.34 5.72 28.66
C THR A 75 -20.69 7.22 28.56
N GLU A 76 -20.35 7.97 29.60
CA GLU A 76 -20.39 9.44 29.61
C GLU A 76 -19.06 10.08 29.20
N SER A 77 -18.05 9.26 28.85
CA SER A 77 -16.72 9.72 28.41
C SER A 77 -16.85 10.54 27.13
N ILE A 78 -15.95 11.50 26.93
CA ILE A 78 -15.81 12.20 25.66
C ILE A 78 -15.24 11.23 24.63
N ILE A 79 -15.93 11.06 23.49
CA ILE A 79 -15.53 10.11 22.44
C ILE A 79 -15.10 10.87 21.19
N VAL A 80 -13.96 10.47 20.61
CA VAL A 80 -13.54 10.81 19.26
C VAL A 80 -13.47 9.53 18.45
N GLY A 81 -14.28 9.45 17.37
CA GLY A 81 -14.26 8.32 16.45
C GLY A 81 -13.16 8.46 15.41
N ILE A 82 -12.55 7.35 15.05
CA ILE A 82 -11.65 7.24 13.90
C ILE A 82 -12.19 6.17 12.97
N GLY A 83 -12.05 6.37 11.66
CA GLY A 83 -12.39 5.36 10.67
C GLY A 83 -12.29 5.89 9.25
N SER A 84 -13.01 5.27 8.34
CA SER A 84 -13.06 5.70 6.95
C SER A 84 -14.15 6.72 6.69
N SER A 85 -14.01 7.51 5.62
CA SER A 85 -15.05 8.41 5.15
C SER A 85 -16.33 7.66 4.79
N TYR A 86 -17.44 8.35 4.85
CA TYR A 86 -18.72 7.89 4.35
C TYR A 86 -19.04 8.57 3.03
N HIS A 87 -19.80 7.90 2.19
CA HIS A 87 -20.21 8.47 0.91
C HIS A 87 -21.18 9.65 1.10
N ASN A 88 -22.15 9.51 2.02
CA ASN A 88 -23.07 10.56 2.36
C ASN A 88 -22.71 11.23 3.69
N ASP A 89 -22.89 12.54 3.75
CA ASP A 89 -22.61 13.31 4.96
C ASP A 89 -23.50 12.94 6.15
N ASP A 90 -24.73 12.50 5.88
CA ASP A 90 -25.70 12.11 6.90
C ASP A 90 -25.40 10.75 7.57
N ASP A 91 -24.52 9.95 6.96
CA ASP A 91 -24.14 8.63 7.48
C ASP A 91 -23.05 8.71 8.58
N TYR A 92 -22.40 9.87 8.74
CA TYR A 92 -21.37 10.03 9.78
C TYR A 92 -21.95 9.96 11.18
N PRO A 93 -21.23 9.37 12.14
CA PRO A 93 -21.66 9.33 13.53
C PRO A 93 -21.76 10.76 14.11
N SER A 94 -22.76 10.98 15.01
CA SER A 94 -22.99 12.28 15.66
C SER A 94 -21.99 12.56 16.78
N ILE A 95 -20.73 12.26 16.58
CA ILE A 95 -19.59 12.51 17.49
C ILE A 95 -18.45 13.14 16.70
N PRO A 96 -17.49 13.79 17.36
CA PRO A 96 -16.24 14.20 16.72
C PRO A 96 -15.56 13.04 16.01
N TYR A 97 -15.18 13.24 14.75
CA TYR A 97 -14.77 12.14 13.89
C TYR A 97 -13.58 12.49 12.98
N VAL A 98 -12.60 11.61 12.93
CA VAL A 98 -11.48 11.71 11.98
C VAL A 98 -11.54 10.58 10.98
N ALA A 99 -11.63 10.92 9.70
CA ALA A 99 -11.80 9.97 8.61
C ALA A 99 -10.62 9.96 7.65
N THR A 100 -10.32 8.79 7.08
CA THR A 100 -9.50 8.70 5.86
C THR A 100 -10.34 9.06 4.63
N ASP A 101 -9.74 9.74 3.65
CA ASP A 101 -10.41 10.12 2.38
C ASP A 101 -10.30 8.98 1.37
N ASN A 102 -11.25 8.04 1.39
CA ASN A 102 -11.27 6.90 0.47
C ASN A 102 -11.37 7.32 -1.01
N SER A 103 -12.09 8.41 -1.30
CA SER A 103 -12.23 8.92 -2.68
C SER A 103 -10.89 9.40 -3.22
N LYS A 104 -10.14 10.18 -2.43
CA LYS A 104 -8.80 10.65 -2.84
C LYS A 104 -7.78 9.53 -2.90
N ILE A 105 -7.86 8.52 -2.02
CA ILE A 105 -7.00 7.33 -2.10
C ILE A 105 -7.16 6.65 -3.45
N ILE A 106 -8.40 6.40 -3.86
CA ILE A 106 -8.69 5.76 -5.15
C ILE A 106 -8.31 6.66 -6.31
N GLN A 107 -8.60 7.97 -6.22
CA GLN A 107 -8.21 8.94 -7.23
C GLN A 107 -6.69 8.94 -7.47
N GLN A 108 -5.87 8.99 -6.42
CA GLN A 108 -4.41 8.95 -6.57
C GLN A 108 -3.90 7.66 -7.20
N ALA A 109 -4.46 6.50 -6.80
CA ALA A 109 -4.09 5.21 -7.39
C ALA A 109 -4.47 5.16 -8.89
N TYR A 110 -5.66 5.64 -9.22
CA TYR A 110 -6.16 5.70 -10.61
C TYR A 110 -5.31 6.64 -11.48
N GLU A 111 -5.11 7.88 -11.03
CA GLU A 111 -4.31 8.88 -11.76
C GLU A 111 -2.89 8.35 -12.03
N HIS A 112 -2.27 7.73 -11.01
CA HIS A 112 -0.96 7.11 -11.16
C HIS A 112 -0.92 6.05 -12.26
N LEU A 113 -1.94 5.18 -12.38
CA LEU A 113 -2.03 4.15 -13.42
C LEU A 113 -2.40 4.76 -14.80
N LYS A 114 -3.31 5.74 -14.83
CA LYS A 114 -3.72 6.45 -16.02
C LYS A 114 -2.55 7.20 -16.66
N ASP A 115 -1.74 7.87 -15.85
CA ASP A 115 -0.54 8.61 -16.31
C ASP A 115 0.51 7.69 -16.95
N LYS A 116 0.47 6.38 -16.64
CA LYS A 116 1.28 5.36 -17.31
C LYS A 116 0.72 4.94 -18.67
N GLY A 117 -0.47 5.40 -19.04
CA GLY A 117 -1.11 5.12 -20.34
C GLY A 117 -2.03 3.90 -20.33
N LEU A 118 -2.46 3.42 -19.16
CA LEU A 118 -3.44 2.34 -19.06
C LEU A 118 -4.86 2.84 -19.36
N LEU A 119 -5.65 2.04 -20.06
CA LEU A 119 -7.01 2.34 -20.47
C LEU A 119 -8.06 1.37 -19.88
N HIS A 120 -7.60 0.23 -19.36
CA HIS A 120 -8.42 -0.77 -18.70
C HIS A 120 -8.04 -0.84 -17.23
N PHE A 121 -9.05 -0.95 -16.37
CA PHE A 121 -8.83 -0.91 -14.92
C PHE A 121 -9.51 -2.08 -14.22
N GLY A 122 -8.85 -2.57 -13.17
CA GLY A 122 -9.38 -3.59 -12.28
C GLY A 122 -9.43 -3.10 -10.84
N TYR A 123 -10.42 -3.56 -10.08
CA TYR A 123 -10.45 -3.39 -8.63
C TYR A 123 -10.54 -4.75 -7.94
N TYR A 124 -9.61 -5.00 -7.03
CA TYR A 124 -9.62 -6.19 -6.18
C TYR A 124 -9.94 -5.81 -4.75
N GLY A 125 -11.17 -6.07 -4.33
CA GLY A 125 -11.73 -5.68 -3.05
C GLY A 125 -12.09 -6.85 -2.13
N PHE A 126 -12.89 -6.55 -1.13
CA PHE A 126 -13.47 -7.50 -0.16
C PHE A 126 -14.93 -7.79 -0.51
N PRO A 127 -15.51 -8.89 0.00
CA PRO A 127 -16.95 -9.10 -0.07
C PRO A 127 -17.71 -7.93 0.56
N VAL A 128 -18.86 -7.60 0.02
CA VAL A 128 -19.70 -6.53 0.57
C VAL A 128 -20.26 -6.95 1.93
N CYS A 129 -19.80 -6.30 3.00
CA CYS A 129 -20.35 -6.49 4.32
C CYS A 129 -20.04 -5.28 5.23
N GLU A 130 -20.78 -5.12 6.30
CA GLU A 130 -20.64 -3.99 7.23
C GLU A 130 -19.27 -3.91 7.90
N HIS A 131 -18.64 -5.04 8.20
CA HIS A 131 -17.30 -5.10 8.81
C HIS A 131 -16.18 -4.59 7.91
N TRP A 132 -16.43 -4.43 6.61
CA TRP A 132 -15.48 -3.87 5.64
C TRP A 132 -16.07 -2.68 4.89
N ARG A 133 -16.81 -1.84 5.61
CA ARG A 133 -17.42 -0.62 5.06
C ARG A 133 -16.38 0.21 4.28
N TRP A 134 -15.20 0.39 4.82
CA TRP A 134 -14.10 1.08 4.17
C TRP A 134 -13.76 0.53 2.77
N SER A 135 -13.85 -0.79 2.58
CA SER A 135 -13.62 -1.41 1.26
C SER A 135 -14.77 -1.15 0.29
N VAL A 136 -16.00 -1.12 0.81
CA VAL A 136 -17.18 -0.76 0.02
C VAL A 136 -17.11 0.70 -0.44
N GLU A 137 -16.68 1.60 0.43
CA GLU A 137 -16.51 3.02 0.07
C GLU A 137 -15.40 3.22 -0.98
N ARG A 138 -14.29 2.49 -0.88
CA ARG A 138 -13.24 2.49 -1.91
C ARG A 138 -13.74 1.94 -3.25
N GLU A 139 -14.53 0.86 -3.23
CA GLU A 139 -15.11 0.30 -4.44
C GLU A 139 -16.10 1.28 -5.11
N LYS A 140 -16.97 1.93 -4.35
CA LYS A 140 -17.88 2.97 -4.86
C LYS A 140 -17.08 4.11 -5.50
N ALA A 141 -16.08 4.63 -4.80
CA ALA A 141 -15.22 5.69 -5.32
C ALA A 141 -14.51 5.27 -6.63
N PHE A 142 -14.09 4.01 -6.74
CA PHE A 142 -13.50 3.46 -7.96
C PHE A 142 -14.53 3.45 -9.11
N VAL A 143 -15.71 2.91 -8.88
CA VAL A 143 -16.75 2.82 -9.91
C VAL A 143 -17.15 4.21 -10.42
N GLU A 144 -17.45 5.13 -9.52
CA GLU A 144 -17.83 6.50 -9.88
C GLU A 144 -16.77 7.22 -10.71
N LEU A 145 -15.50 7.06 -10.31
CA LEU A 145 -14.38 7.67 -11.01
C LEU A 145 -14.21 7.10 -12.42
N ILE A 146 -14.22 5.76 -12.53
CA ILE A 146 -14.02 5.07 -13.81
C ILE A 146 -15.17 5.33 -14.77
N GLU A 147 -16.42 5.33 -14.29
CA GLU A 147 -17.59 5.62 -15.12
C GLU A 147 -17.61 7.08 -15.59
N LYS A 148 -17.25 8.02 -14.72
CA LYS A 148 -17.09 9.43 -15.08
C LYS A 148 -16.04 9.65 -16.18
N GLU A 149 -14.95 8.88 -16.15
CA GLU A 149 -13.87 8.94 -17.13
C GLU A 149 -14.15 8.10 -18.40
N GLY A 150 -15.23 7.32 -18.42
CA GLY A 150 -15.63 6.47 -19.57
C GLY A 150 -14.67 5.32 -19.83
N MET A 151 -13.93 4.85 -18.84
CA MET A 151 -12.96 3.77 -18.98
C MET A 151 -13.57 2.39 -18.77
N GLN A 152 -12.93 1.35 -19.34
CA GLN A 152 -13.34 -0.03 -19.12
C GLN A 152 -12.84 -0.54 -17.77
N TYR A 153 -13.68 -1.29 -17.06
CA TYR A 153 -13.28 -1.84 -15.76
C TYR A 153 -13.84 -3.24 -15.46
N SER A 154 -13.18 -3.89 -14.51
CA SER A 154 -13.60 -5.18 -13.95
C SER A 154 -13.39 -5.18 -12.43
N ILE A 155 -14.33 -5.76 -11.69
CA ILE A 155 -14.25 -5.87 -10.22
C ILE A 155 -14.19 -7.33 -9.82
N TYR A 156 -13.25 -7.67 -8.94
CA TYR A 156 -13.20 -8.94 -8.25
C TYR A 156 -13.27 -8.73 -6.74
N ARG A 157 -14.29 -9.30 -6.11
CA ARG A 157 -14.45 -9.32 -4.66
C ARG A 157 -13.97 -10.67 -4.17
N GLY A 158 -12.78 -10.71 -3.59
CA GLY A 158 -12.21 -11.95 -3.04
C GLY A 158 -13.02 -12.49 -1.87
N LEU A 159 -12.63 -13.67 -1.40
CA LEU A 159 -13.26 -14.30 -0.22
C LEU A 159 -12.90 -13.55 1.08
N ALA A 160 -13.72 -13.71 2.11
CA ALA A 160 -13.46 -13.19 3.44
C ALA A 160 -12.20 -13.86 4.05
N PRO A 161 -11.28 -13.10 4.67
CA PRO A 161 -10.01 -13.64 5.17
C PRO A 161 -10.18 -14.78 6.19
N LEU A 162 -11.24 -14.73 7.00
CA LEU A 162 -11.49 -15.68 8.10
C LEU A 162 -12.11 -17.01 7.65
N ASN A 163 -12.68 -17.09 6.45
CA ASN A 163 -13.51 -18.20 6.01
C ASN A 163 -13.00 -18.90 4.74
N CYS A 164 -11.79 -18.59 4.26
CA CYS A 164 -11.33 -19.17 3.01
C CYS A 164 -10.08 -20.03 3.20
N HIS A 165 -10.11 -21.20 2.57
CA HIS A 165 -8.89 -21.91 2.23
C HIS A 165 -8.18 -21.13 1.12
N TRP A 166 -6.89 -20.86 1.29
CA TRP A 166 -6.07 -20.12 0.32
C TRP A 166 -6.23 -20.66 -1.12
N GLU A 167 -6.27 -21.99 -1.28
CA GLU A 167 -6.39 -22.65 -2.58
C GLU A 167 -7.66 -22.21 -3.33
N ALA A 168 -8.82 -22.22 -2.68
CA ALA A 168 -10.08 -21.80 -3.30
C ALA A 168 -10.08 -20.29 -3.64
N ALA A 169 -9.48 -19.47 -2.78
CA ALA A 169 -9.32 -18.02 -3.04
C ALA A 169 -8.39 -17.76 -4.24
N ALA A 170 -7.31 -18.52 -4.35
CA ALA A 170 -6.35 -18.43 -5.44
C ALA A 170 -6.96 -18.83 -6.80
N GLU A 171 -7.78 -19.91 -6.83
CA GLU A 171 -8.46 -20.37 -8.05
C GLU A 171 -9.42 -19.30 -8.60
N GLY A 172 -10.25 -18.68 -7.75
CA GLY A 172 -11.16 -17.62 -8.15
C GLY A 172 -10.42 -16.39 -8.66
N LEU A 173 -9.35 -16.00 -7.96
CA LEU A 173 -8.48 -14.90 -8.35
C LEU A 173 -7.78 -15.18 -9.69
N ALA A 174 -7.25 -16.39 -9.87
CA ALA A 174 -6.61 -16.81 -11.12
C ALA A 174 -7.59 -16.78 -12.31
N SER A 175 -8.84 -17.18 -12.10
CA SER A 175 -9.88 -17.13 -13.14
C SER A 175 -10.19 -15.70 -13.57
N TRP A 176 -10.31 -14.77 -12.59
CA TRP A 176 -10.50 -13.36 -12.88
C TRP A 176 -9.30 -12.75 -13.63
N LEU A 177 -8.07 -13.01 -13.16
CA LEU A 177 -6.86 -12.50 -13.81
C LEU A 177 -6.74 -12.97 -15.28
N LYS A 178 -7.07 -14.23 -15.58
CA LYS A 178 -7.09 -14.76 -16.94
C LYS A 178 -8.15 -14.13 -17.84
N SER A 179 -9.20 -13.54 -17.27
CA SER A 179 -10.24 -12.84 -18.02
C SER A 179 -9.82 -11.44 -18.45
N LEU A 180 -8.75 -10.88 -17.87
CA LEU A 180 -8.19 -9.58 -18.21
C LEU A 180 -7.27 -9.72 -19.43
N THR A 181 -7.81 -9.57 -20.64
CA THR A 181 -7.10 -9.81 -21.90
C THR A 181 -6.26 -8.61 -22.36
N GLU A 182 -6.63 -7.41 -21.91
CA GLU A 182 -5.93 -6.17 -22.25
C GLU A 182 -4.99 -5.73 -21.12
N PRO A 183 -3.97 -4.92 -21.40
CA PRO A 183 -3.14 -4.34 -20.37
C PRO A 183 -3.99 -3.57 -19.34
N THR A 184 -3.99 -4.04 -18.10
CA THR A 184 -4.93 -3.57 -17.07
C THR A 184 -4.20 -3.03 -15.86
N GLY A 185 -4.61 -1.84 -15.38
CA GLY A 185 -4.19 -1.27 -14.10
C GLY A 185 -5.09 -1.74 -12.97
N ILE A 186 -4.55 -2.50 -12.02
CA ILE A 186 -5.33 -3.06 -10.92
C ILE A 186 -5.06 -2.25 -9.64
N ILE A 187 -6.13 -1.68 -9.09
CA ILE A 187 -6.14 -1.07 -7.74
C ILE A 187 -6.61 -2.14 -6.76
N VAL A 188 -5.82 -2.37 -5.72
CA VAL A 188 -6.10 -3.40 -4.72
C VAL A 188 -6.43 -2.73 -3.39
N ALA A 189 -7.50 -3.17 -2.75
CA ALA A 189 -8.06 -2.55 -1.56
C ALA A 189 -7.07 -2.43 -0.38
N THR A 190 -6.07 -3.34 -0.27
CA THR A 190 -4.99 -3.29 0.72
C THR A 190 -3.71 -3.93 0.17
N ASP A 191 -2.55 -3.57 0.74
CA ASP A 191 -1.27 -4.19 0.41
C ASP A 191 -1.24 -5.69 0.74
N ALA A 192 -1.92 -6.11 1.80
CA ALA A 192 -2.03 -7.52 2.16
C ALA A 192 -2.70 -8.35 1.04
N ARG A 193 -3.79 -7.83 0.44
CA ARG A 193 -4.43 -8.44 -0.74
C ARG A 193 -3.57 -8.30 -2.00
N ALA A 194 -2.89 -7.18 -2.17
CA ALA A 194 -1.99 -7.01 -3.31
C ALA A 194 -0.85 -8.03 -3.29
N ARG A 195 -0.33 -8.39 -2.13
CA ARG A 195 0.66 -9.47 -1.98
C ARG A 195 0.11 -10.82 -2.43
N GLN A 196 -1.13 -11.15 -2.07
CA GLN A 196 -1.81 -12.38 -2.53
C GLN A 196 -2.01 -12.35 -4.06
N LEU A 197 -2.43 -11.22 -4.61
CA LEU A 197 -2.58 -11.01 -6.05
C LEU A 197 -1.26 -11.26 -6.78
N LEU A 198 -0.17 -10.63 -6.32
CA LEU A 198 1.16 -10.77 -6.92
C LEU A 198 1.67 -12.23 -6.89
N GLN A 199 1.35 -12.98 -5.84
CA GLN A 199 1.68 -14.41 -5.77
C GLN A 199 0.96 -15.22 -6.86
N VAL A 200 -0.35 -15.03 -7.04
CA VAL A 200 -1.12 -15.73 -8.08
C VAL A 200 -0.66 -15.31 -9.47
N ILE A 201 -0.34 -14.03 -9.69
CA ILE A 201 0.20 -13.55 -10.97
C ILE A 201 1.54 -14.22 -11.29
N ASP A 202 2.44 -14.37 -10.30
CA ASP A 202 3.74 -15.05 -10.45
C ASP A 202 3.55 -16.54 -10.82
N GLU A 203 2.62 -17.24 -10.15
CA GLU A 203 2.27 -18.64 -10.45
C GLU A 203 1.69 -18.83 -11.87
N LEU A 204 0.93 -17.85 -12.36
CA LEU A 204 0.38 -17.85 -13.71
C LEU A 204 1.38 -17.40 -14.78
N GLY A 205 2.53 -16.85 -14.39
CA GLY A 205 3.53 -16.31 -15.31
C GLY A 205 3.03 -15.08 -16.09
N ILE A 206 2.08 -14.31 -15.55
CA ILE A 206 1.56 -13.10 -16.19
C ILE A 206 2.58 -11.97 -16.01
N PRO A 207 2.96 -11.26 -17.10
CA PRO A 207 3.92 -10.17 -17.01
C PRO A 207 3.42 -8.98 -16.19
N ILE A 208 4.23 -8.54 -15.22
CA ILE A 208 4.05 -7.30 -14.44
C ILE A 208 5.24 -6.38 -14.72
N PRO A 209 5.00 -5.12 -15.00
CA PRO A 209 3.72 -4.40 -15.15
C PRO A 209 3.15 -4.42 -16.57
N GLU A 210 3.75 -5.16 -17.52
CA GLU A 210 3.46 -5.04 -18.95
C GLU A 210 2.05 -5.48 -19.33
N HIS A 211 1.49 -6.47 -18.62
CA HIS A 211 0.11 -6.91 -18.83
C HIS A 211 -0.78 -6.50 -17.65
N LEU A 212 -0.30 -6.66 -16.43
CA LEU A 212 -1.01 -6.24 -15.23
C LEU A 212 -0.14 -5.27 -14.41
N ALA A 213 -0.52 -4.02 -14.33
CA ALA A 213 0.10 -3.05 -13.43
C ALA A 213 -0.69 -2.98 -12.11
N VAL A 214 -0.01 -3.05 -10.97
CA VAL A 214 -0.68 -3.21 -9.67
C VAL A 214 -0.30 -2.08 -8.72
N VAL A 215 -1.32 -1.49 -8.08
CA VAL A 215 -1.18 -0.52 -7.00
C VAL A 215 -1.97 -0.99 -5.79
N GLY A 216 -1.32 -1.12 -4.65
CA GLY A 216 -1.95 -1.39 -3.36
C GLY A 216 -2.27 -0.12 -2.58
N ILE A 217 -2.74 -0.30 -1.35
CA ILE A 217 -3.02 0.76 -0.40
C ILE A 217 -2.47 0.31 0.95
N ASP A 218 -1.88 1.20 1.73
CA ASP A 218 -1.32 1.17 3.09
C ASP A 218 0.19 1.44 3.14
N ASN A 219 0.93 1.22 2.07
CA ASN A 219 2.40 1.26 2.01
C ASN A 219 3.05 0.38 3.11
N GLU A 220 2.51 -0.84 3.29
CA GLU A 220 2.89 -1.74 4.36
C GLU A 220 4.32 -2.28 4.16
N GLU A 221 5.16 -2.13 5.19
CA GLU A 221 6.57 -2.51 5.14
C GLU A 221 6.77 -4.02 4.89
N VAL A 222 5.94 -4.87 5.50
CA VAL A 222 5.99 -6.33 5.35
C VAL A 222 5.81 -6.74 3.89
N THR A 223 4.89 -6.10 3.17
CA THR A 223 4.64 -6.38 1.75
C THR A 223 5.86 -6.04 0.90
N ARG A 224 6.61 -4.98 1.23
CA ARG A 224 7.84 -4.60 0.54
C ARG A 224 8.90 -5.71 0.56
N TYR A 225 9.06 -6.40 1.69
CA TYR A 225 10.08 -7.45 1.84
C TYR A 225 9.65 -8.83 1.32
N LEU A 226 8.36 -9.13 1.34
CA LEU A 226 7.86 -10.45 0.97
C LEU A 226 7.45 -10.59 -0.50
N SER A 227 7.30 -9.49 -1.23
CA SER A 227 6.96 -9.53 -2.65
C SER A 227 8.21 -9.59 -3.52
N ARG A 228 8.22 -10.51 -4.51
CA ARG A 228 9.32 -10.59 -5.51
C ARG A 228 9.39 -9.35 -6.39
N ILE A 229 8.22 -8.78 -6.70
CA ILE A 229 8.08 -7.52 -7.43
C ILE A 229 7.69 -6.45 -6.42
N PRO A 230 8.51 -5.41 -6.23
CA PRO A 230 8.20 -4.30 -5.34
C PRO A 230 6.86 -3.66 -5.67
N LEU A 231 5.94 -3.69 -4.70
CA LEU A 231 4.56 -3.20 -4.84
C LEU A 231 4.50 -1.67 -4.75
N SER A 232 3.93 -1.03 -5.77
CA SER A 232 3.49 0.37 -5.68
C SER A 232 2.27 0.47 -4.78
N SER A 233 2.23 1.47 -3.93
CA SER A 233 1.16 1.59 -2.94
C SER A 233 0.85 3.04 -2.58
N VAL A 234 -0.41 3.34 -2.33
CA VAL A 234 -0.86 4.63 -1.79
C VAL A 234 -0.64 4.63 -0.28
N GLU A 235 0.09 5.60 0.22
CA GLU A 235 0.25 5.83 1.65
C GLU A 235 -0.92 6.63 2.19
N GLN A 236 -1.64 6.05 3.15
CA GLN A 236 -2.71 6.75 3.85
C GLN A 236 -2.14 7.69 4.91
N GLY A 237 -2.81 8.81 5.18
CA GLY A 237 -2.40 9.77 6.22
C GLY A 237 -2.70 9.30 7.65
N VAL A 238 -2.46 8.03 7.98
CA VAL A 238 -2.87 7.43 9.26
C VAL A 238 -2.23 8.09 10.50
N ARG A 239 -0.97 8.52 10.39
CA ARG A 239 -0.31 9.25 11.50
C ARG A 239 -0.96 10.59 11.74
N THR A 240 -1.26 11.32 10.66
CA THR A 240 -2.00 12.58 10.72
C THR A 240 -3.39 12.39 11.34
N MET A 241 -4.10 11.31 10.97
CA MET A 241 -5.40 10.98 11.58
C MET A 241 -5.29 10.78 13.08
N GLY A 242 -4.32 9.97 13.54
CA GLY A 242 -4.09 9.74 14.97
C GLY A 242 -3.75 11.04 15.72
N TYR A 243 -2.90 11.88 15.15
CA TYR A 243 -2.54 13.18 15.70
C TYR A 243 -3.77 14.09 15.83
N GLN A 244 -4.59 14.21 14.77
CA GLN A 244 -5.80 15.02 14.76
C GLN A 244 -6.84 14.52 15.76
N ALA A 245 -7.04 13.21 15.89
CA ALA A 245 -7.98 12.64 16.85
C ALA A 245 -7.54 12.94 18.30
N ALA A 246 -6.25 12.85 18.59
CA ALA A 246 -5.71 13.21 19.90
C ALA A 246 -5.88 14.71 20.18
N GLN A 247 -5.63 15.56 19.20
CA GLN A 247 -5.82 17.01 19.31
C GLN A 247 -7.29 17.36 19.60
N MET A 248 -8.24 16.76 18.84
CA MET A 248 -9.67 16.97 19.06
C MET A 248 -10.07 16.54 20.48
N LEU A 249 -9.62 15.37 20.93
CA LEU A 249 -9.93 14.88 22.27
C LEU A 249 -9.36 15.80 23.35
N ASP A 250 -8.10 16.25 23.21
CA ASP A 250 -7.47 17.13 24.20
C ASP A 250 -8.20 18.50 24.30
N THR A 251 -8.61 19.06 23.15
CA THR A 251 -9.41 20.29 23.09
C THR A 251 -10.71 20.13 23.90
N LEU A 252 -11.43 19.04 23.67
CA LEU A 252 -12.67 18.75 24.38
C LEU A 252 -12.48 18.47 25.88
N LEU A 253 -11.42 17.73 26.26
CA LEU A 253 -11.07 17.47 27.67
C LEU A 253 -10.68 18.73 28.44
N ASN A 254 -10.18 19.75 27.74
CA ASN A 254 -9.92 21.07 28.31
C ASN A 254 -11.20 21.95 28.40
N GLY A 255 -12.35 21.48 27.91
CA GLY A 255 -13.61 22.23 27.86
C GLY A 255 -13.67 23.28 26.75
N GLU A 256 -12.82 23.17 25.75
CA GLU A 256 -12.76 24.08 24.61
C GLU A 256 -13.63 23.52 23.46
N PRO A 257 -14.34 24.38 22.69
CA PRO A 257 -15.11 23.93 21.54
C PRO A 257 -14.15 23.53 20.38
N LEU A 258 -14.58 22.57 19.56
CA LEU A 258 -13.91 22.24 18.31
C LEU A 258 -14.24 23.28 17.24
N GLU A 259 -13.28 23.59 16.38
CA GLU A 259 -13.52 24.38 15.16
C GLU A 259 -14.32 23.58 14.14
N HIS A 260 -14.03 22.28 14.04
CA HIS A 260 -14.70 21.32 13.18
C HIS A 260 -14.89 20.00 13.90
N ASP A 261 -16.13 19.47 13.90
CA ASP A 261 -16.44 18.17 14.50
C ASP A 261 -16.00 17.00 13.60
N ARG A 262 -15.65 17.28 12.35
CA ARG A 262 -15.20 16.28 11.37
C ARG A 262 -13.93 16.73 10.67
N VAL A 263 -12.94 15.83 10.61
CA VAL A 263 -11.70 16.01 9.89
C VAL A 263 -11.51 14.86 8.91
N ILE A 264 -11.42 15.16 7.60
CA ILE A 264 -11.13 14.16 6.57
C ILE A 264 -9.67 14.31 6.14
N VAL A 265 -8.87 13.29 6.41
CA VAL A 265 -7.43 13.30 6.15
C VAL A 265 -7.16 12.69 4.78
N PRO A 266 -6.57 13.44 3.84
CA PRO A 266 -6.22 12.91 2.54
C PRO A 266 -5.04 11.93 2.63
N PRO A 267 -4.87 11.06 1.61
CA PRO A 267 -3.65 10.25 1.48
C PRO A 267 -2.42 11.14 1.28
N GLU A 268 -1.25 10.62 1.62
CA GLU A 268 0.01 11.35 1.49
C GLU A 268 0.51 11.30 0.03
N LYS A 269 0.90 10.13 -0.45
CA LYS A 269 1.43 9.95 -1.81
C LYS A 269 1.32 8.51 -2.29
N VAL A 270 1.51 8.33 -3.60
CA VAL A 270 1.79 7.03 -4.19
C VAL A 270 3.29 6.75 -4.15
N HIS A 271 3.67 5.67 -3.48
CA HIS A 271 5.02 5.13 -3.57
C HIS A 271 5.13 4.27 -4.83
N ALA A 272 5.55 4.89 -5.92
CA ALA A 272 5.73 4.21 -7.19
C ALA A 272 6.90 3.22 -7.11
N ARG A 273 6.65 1.96 -7.51
CA ARG A 273 7.62 0.86 -7.56
C ARG A 273 7.40 0.04 -8.83
N LEU A 274 8.10 -1.09 -8.94
CA LEU A 274 8.09 -1.90 -10.18
C LEU A 274 6.71 -2.44 -10.57
N SER A 275 5.81 -2.73 -9.63
CA SER A 275 4.50 -3.33 -9.95
C SER A 275 3.60 -2.43 -10.80
N SER A 276 3.88 -1.14 -10.88
CA SER A 276 3.13 -0.18 -11.71
C SER A 276 4.02 0.64 -12.64
N ASP A 277 5.27 0.25 -12.85
CA ASP A 277 6.16 0.93 -13.82
C ASP A 277 5.83 0.52 -15.26
N TYR A 278 4.55 0.56 -15.59
CA TYR A 278 4.03 0.25 -16.91
C TYR A 278 4.55 1.25 -17.95
N ARG A 279 4.91 0.70 -19.09
CA ARG A 279 5.21 1.46 -20.32
C ARG A 279 4.41 0.83 -21.43
N SER A 280 3.75 1.62 -22.25
CA SER A 280 2.94 1.12 -23.37
C SER A 280 3.83 0.45 -24.42
N VAL A 281 4.27 -0.76 -24.15
CA VAL A 281 5.04 -1.62 -25.04
C VAL A 281 4.10 -2.67 -25.59
N THR A 282 4.02 -2.76 -26.91
CA THR A 282 3.12 -3.72 -27.59
C THR A 282 3.85 -4.92 -28.18
N ASP A 283 5.18 -4.90 -28.27
CA ASP A 283 5.96 -6.01 -28.83
C ASP A 283 6.06 -7.18 -27.83
N PRO A 284 5.51 -8.37 -28.16
CA PRO A 284 5.48 -9.51 -27.23
C PRO A 284 6.86 -10.01 -26.82
N ASP A 285 7.87 -9.91 -27.69
CA ASP A 285 9.23 -10.36 -27.35
C ASP A 285 9.88 -9.41 -26.35
N VAL A 286 9.64 -8.10 -26.48
CA VAL A 286 10.13 -7.09 -25.53
C VAL A 286 9.46 -7.29 -24.18
N ILE A 287 8.13 -7.47 -24.12
CA ILE A 287 7.37 -7.75 -22.90
C ILE A 287 7.90 -9.00 -22.20
N ARG A 288 8.05 -10.12 -22.92
CA ARG A 288 8.57 -11.37 -22.36
C ARG A 288 10.02 -11.24 -21.88
N ALA A 289 10.85 -10.49 -22.62
CA ALA A 289 12.22 -10.23 -22.23
C ALA A 289 12.30 -9.40 -20.94
N GLN A 290 11.56 -8.31 -20.84
CA GLN A 290 11.52 -7.48 -19.63
C GLN A 290 11.07 -8.28 -18.40
N HIS A 291 10.01 -9.06 -18.54
CA HIS A 291 9.54 -9.94 -17.48
C HIS A 291 10.62 -10.94 -17.03
N TYR A 292 11.24 -11.65 -18.00
CA TYR A 292 12.32 -12.61 -17.71
C TYR A 292 13.54 -11.95 -17.04
N ILE A 293 13.91 -10.75 -17.51
CA ILE A 293 15.03 -9.96 -16.94
C ILE A 293 14.73 -9.59 -15.49
N ARG A 294 13.54 -9.08 -15.18
CA ARG A 294 13.17 -8.71 -13.80
C ARG A 294 13.29 -9.87 -12.82
N LEU A 295 12.84 -11.05 -13.22
CA LEU A 295 12.91 -12.24 -12.35
C LEU A 295 14.33 -12.79 -12.15
N ASN A 296 15.26 -12.48 -13.07
CA ASN A 296 16.55 -13.17 -13.12
C ASN A 296 17.77 -12.24 -13.12
N ALA A 297 17.63 -10.92 -13.31
CA ALA A 297 18.77 -9.99 -13.40
C ALA A 297 19.72 -10.12 -12.22
N CYS A 298 19.19 -10.19 -11.01
CA CYS A 298 19.98 -10.29 -9.78
C CYS A 298 20.58 -11.69 -9.53
N LYS A 299 20.28 -12.69 -10.37
CA LYS A 299 20.88 -14.03 -10.33
C LYS A 299 22.10 -14.17 -11.26
N GLY A 300 22.70 -13.07 -11.65
CA GLY A 300 23.84 -13.06 -12.57
C GLY A 300 23.45 -13.22 -14.03
N LEU A 301 22.23 -12.88 -14.42
CA LEU A 301 21.71 -12.97 -15.79
C LEU A 301 22.64 -12.28 -16.80
N LYS A 302 22.87 -12.95 -17.93
CA LYS A 302 23.56 -12.43 -19.11
C LYS A 302 22.58 -12.30 -20.28
N VAL A 303 22.92 -11.45 -21.24
CA VAL A 303 22.10 -11.22 -22.45
C VAL A 303 21.83 -12.52 -23.20
N GLU A 304 22.83 -13.39 -23.34
CA GLU A 304 22.71 -14.68 -24.04
C GLU A 304 21.59 -15.56 -23.48
N GLN A 305 21.42 -15.57 -22.15
CA GLN A 305 20.34 -16.34 -21.49
C GLN A 305 18.94 -15.78 -21.80
N VAL A 306 18.81 -14.45 -21.99
CA VAL A 306 17.55 -13.83 -22.45
C VAL A 306 17.24 -14.26 -23.88
N LEU A 307 18.24 -14.25 -24.75
CA LEU A 307 18.10 -14.67 -26.16
C LEU A 307 17.70 -16.15 -26.25
N ASP A 308 18.34 -17.01 -25.46
CA ASP A 308 18.05 -18.44 -25.41
C ASP A 308 16.63 -18.70 -24.91
N TYR A 309 16.17 -17.97 -23.88
CA TYR A 309 14.81 -18.08 -23.34
C TYR A 309 13.74 -17.70 -24.39
N LEU A 310 14.00 -16.68 -25.20
CA LEU A 310 13.06 -16.19 -26.21
C LEU A 310 13.21 -16.89 -27.57
N HIS A 311 14.30 -17.64 -27.79
CA HIS A 311 14.66 -18.25 -29.06
C HIS A 311 14.81 -17.23 -30.21
N VAL A 312 15.43 -16.07 -29.93
CA VAL A 312 15.63 -14.99 -30.91
C VAL A 312 17.11 -14.60 -31.01
N SER A 313 17.50 -13.99 -32.16
CA SER A 313 18.84 -13.47 -32.33
C SER A 313 19.06 -12.17 -31.57
N ARG A 314 20.34 -11.89 -31.20
CA ARG A 314 20.71 -10.68 -30.47
C ARG A 314 20.33 -9.40 -31.23
N SER A 315 20.64 -9.34 -32.52
CA SER A 315 20.31 -8.16 -33.35
C SER A 315 18.81 -7.92 -33.47
N HIS A 316 18.01 -8.99 -33.53
CA HIS A 316 16.56 -8.88 -33.56
C HIS A 316 16.01 -8.27 -32.27
N LEU A 317 16.39 -8.81 -31.13
CA LEU A 317 15.86 -8.33 -29.85
C LEU A 317 16.41 -6.95 -29.47
N ASP A 318 17.69 -6.65 -29.71
CA ASP A 318 18.27 -5.31 -29.47
C ASP A 318 17.57 -4.22 -30.34
N ASN A 319 17.21 -4.53 -31.59
CA ASN A 319 16.47 -3.60 -32.44
C ASN A 319 15.06 -3.35 -31.88
N LYS A 320 14.34 -4.40 -31.47
CA LYS A 320 13.03 -4.28 -30.84
C LYS A 320 13.07 -3.46 -29.55
N PHE A 321 14.06 -3.72 -28.68
CA PHE A 321 14.26 -2.92 -27.46
C PHE A 321 14.52 -1.45 -27.76
N LYS A 322 15.38 -1.14 -28.74
CA LYS A 322 15.64 0.24 -29.14
C LYS A 322 14.42 0.94 -29.73
N GLN A 323 13.61 0.23 -30.52
CA GLN A 323 12.38 0.78 -31.09
C GLN A 323 11.30 1.02 -30.03
N ALA A 324 11.10 0.05 -29.14
CA ALA A 324 10.04 0.11 -28.13
C ALA A 324 10.41 0.97 -26.91
N LEU A 325 11.68 0.95 -26.48
CA LEU A 325 12.13 1.50 -25.20
C LEU A 325 13.22 2.56 -25.31
N GLY A 326 13.87 2.69 -26.46
CA GLY A 326 14.96 3.64 -26.69
C GLY A 326 16.34 3.20 -26.16
N TYR A 327 16.44 1.99 -25.58
CA TYR A 327 17.70 1.46 -25.02
C TYR A 327 17.91 -0.04 -25.32
N SER A 328 19.04 -0.61 -24.90
CA SER A 328 19.40 -2.00 -25.17
C SER A 328 18.98 -2.97 -24.07
N ILE A 329 18.95 -4.28 -24.38
CA ILE A 329 18.72 -5.36 -23.42
C ILE A 329 19.72 -5.29 -22.25
N HIS A 330 21.00 -4.99 -22.57
CA HIS A 330 22.03 -4.86 -21.55
C HIS A 330 21.71 -3.73 -20.55
N HIS A 331 21.18 -2.62 -21.04
CA HIS A 331 20.74 -1.50 -20.19
C HIS A 331 19.61 -1.93 -19.25
N GLU A 332 18.62 -2.69 -19.75
CA GLU A 332 17.54 -3.21 -18.93
C GLU A 332 18.05 -4.09 -17.79
N ILE A 333 18.93 -5.06 -18.08
CA ILE A 333 19.56 -5.92 -17.06
C ILE A 333 20.33 -5.07 -16.03
N HIS A 334 21.08 -4.09 -16.50
CA HIS A 334 21.87 -3.20 -15.66
C HIS A 334 21.00 -2.37 -14.73
N THR A 335 19.93 -1.76 -15.24
CA THR A 335 19.00 -0.95 -14.46
C THR A 335 18.30 -1.76 -13.38
N ASN A 336 17.88 -2.98 -13.68
CA ASN A 336 17.27 -3.87 -12.67
C ASN A 336 18.24 -4.19 -11.52
N LYS A 337 19.53 -4.49 -11.82
CA LYS A 337 20.55 -4.71 -10.78
C LYS A 337 20.82 -3.45 -9.95
N LEU A 338 20.87 -2.29 -10.59
CA LEU A 338 21.12 -1.01 -9.94
C LEU A 338 19.98 -0.64 -8.99
N ASN A 339 18.73 -0.77 -9.44
CA ASN A 339 17.55 -0.51 -8.62
C ASN A 339 17.50 -1.43 -7.40
N LYS A 340 17.84 -2.72 -7.58
CA LYS A 340 17.90 -3.66 -6.44
C LYS A 340 18.98 -3.29 -5.44
N ALA A 341 20.15 -2.85 -5.91
CA ALA A 341 21.22 -2.40 -5.03
C ALA A 341 20.83 -1.15 -4.24
N LEU A 342 20.19 -0.16 -4.88
CA LEU A 342 19.66 1.05 -4.22
C LEU A 342 18.60 0.69 -3.18
N GLU A 343 17.66 -0.19 -3.51
CA GLU A 343 16.65 -0.67 -2.58
C GLU A 343 17.27 -1.27 -1.32
N LEU A 344 18.26 -2.17 -1.49
CA LEU A 344 18.94 -2.83 -0.37
C LEU A 344 19.79 -1.87 0.46
N LEU A 345 20.43 -0.88 -0.16
CA LEU A 345 21.20 0.16 0.54
C LEU A 345 20.30 1.00 1.45
N ASN A 346 19.13 1.41 0.96
CA ASN A 346 18.22 2.31 1.67
C ASN A 346 17.39 1.62 2.75
N HIS A 347 17.16 0.30 2.61
CA HIS A 347 16.17 -0.39 3.45
C HIS A 347 16.73 -1.56 4.26
N THR A 348 18.04 -1.85 4.17
CA THR A 348 18.63 -2.97 4.90
C THR A 348 19.96 -2.59 5.55
N LYS A 349 20.37 -3.40 6.54
CA LYS A 349 21.69 -3.30 7.17
C LYS A 349 22.71 -4.29 6.58
N LEU A 350 22.45 -4.88 5.40
CA LEU A 350 23.34 -5.79 4.73
C LEU A 350 24.70 -5.11 4.42
N SER A 351 25.79 -5.84 4.52
CA SER A 351 27.10 -5.34 4.09
C SER A 351 27.12 -5.05 2.59
N ILE A 352 28.03 -4.18 2.13
CA ILE A 352 28.19 -3.89 0.70
C ILE A 352 28.50 -5.16 -0.11
N ALA A 353 29.21 -6.11 0.48
CA ALA A 353 29.49 -7.40 -0.17
C ALA A 353 28.21 -8.23 -0.36
N GLU A 354 27.36 -8.32 0.66
CA GLU A 354 26.06 -9.00 0.55
C GLU A 354 25.14 -8.31 -0.45
N ILE A 355 25.07 -6.98 -0.45
CA ILE A 355 24.29 -6.21 -1.44
C ILE A 355 24.79 -6.46 -2.86
N SER A 356 26.10 -6.45 -3.08
CA SER A 356 26.71 -6.75 -4.38
C SER A 356 26.27 -8.12 -4.90
N THR A 357 26.32 -9.13 -4.03
CA THR A 357 25.89 -10.50 -4.36
C THR A 357 24.37 -10.57 -4.60
N ALA A 358 23.56 -10.00 -3.70
CA ALA A 358 22.11 -10.02 -3.79
C ALA A 358 21.56 -9.24 -5.00
N SER A 359 22.31 -8.26 -5.51
CA SER A 359 21.97 -7.49 -6.70
C SER A 359 22.58 -8.08 -8.00
N GLY A 360 23.24 -9.24 -7.92
CA GLY A 360 23.78 -9.96 -9.07
C GLY A 360 25.01 -9.31 -9.72
N TYR A 361 25.76 -8.50 -8.97
CA TYR A 361 27.07 -8.00 -9.44
C TYR A 361 28.16 -9.06 -9.28
N PRO A 362 29.09 -9.16 -10.24
CA PRO A 362 30.15 -10.17 -10.19
C PRO A 362 31.16 -9.93 -9.06
N THR A 363 31.38 -8.66 -8.69
CA THR A 363 32.30 -8.27 -7.61
C THR A 363 31.85 -6.95 -6.98
N VAL A 364 32.25 -6.73 -5.73
CA VAL A 364 32.03 -5.46 -5.01
C VAL A 364 32.66 -4.28 -5.76
N GLN A 365 33.88 -4.46 -6.29
CA GLN A 365 34.63 -3.44 -7.05
C GLN A 365 33.83 -3.02 -8.30
N TYR A 366 33.25 -4.00 -8.99
CA TYR A 366 32.42 -3.72 -10.17
C TYR A 366 31.18 -2.89 -9.79
N MET A 367 30.50 -3.22 -8.69
CA MET A 367 29.39 -2.42 -8.18
C MET A 367 29.81 -0.99 -7.85
N TYR A 368 30.95 -0.79 -7.17
CA TYR A 368 31.50 0.56 -6.90
C TYR A 368 31.75 1.35 -8.18
N ALA A 369 32.35 0.71 -9.20
CA ALA A 369 32.59 1.36 -10.49
C ALA A 369 31.30 1.80 -11.18
N ILE A 370 30.25 0.97 -11.10
CA ILE A 370 28.92 1.31 -11.62
C ILE A 370 28.34 2.50 -10.87
N PHE A 371 28.29 2.47 -9.54
CA PHE A 371 27.75 3.58 -8.74
C PHE A 371 28.47 4.91 -8.99
N LYS A 372 29.81 4.84 -9.12
CA LYS A 372 30.63 6.01 -9.46
C LYS A 372 30.29 6.55 -10.84
N LYS A 373 30.05 5.65 -11.82
CA LYS A 373 29.69 6.03 -13.19
C LYS A 373 28.29 6.65 -13.26
N GLU A 374 27.29 6.03 -12.64
CA GLU A 374 25.88 6.42 -12.77
C GLU A 374 25.52 7.62 -11.87
N PHE A 375 26.08 7.69 -10.68
CA PHE A 375 25.69 8.70 -9.66
C PHE A 375 26.82 9.63 -9.22
N ASN A 376 28.05 9.39 -9.68
CA ASN A 376 29.28 10.05 -9.17
C ASN A 376 29.45 9.93 -7.63
N ARG A 377 28.82 8.93 -7.02
CA ARG A 377 28.80 8.65 -5.57
C ARG A 377 29.17 7.19 -5.30
N THR A 378 29.55 6.88 -4.06
CA THR A 378 29.80 5.49 -3.64
C THR A 378 28.51 4.84 -3.12
N PRO A 379 28.40 3.50 -3.14
CA PRO A 379 27.23 2.82 -2.56
C PRO A 379 26.97 3.21 -1.10
N ASN A 380 28.02 3.38 -0.28
CA ASN A 380 27.86 3.75 1.12
C ASN A 380 27.16 5.10 1.33
N SER A 381 27.37 6.07 0.45
CA SER A 381 26.75 7.40 0.60
C SER A 381 25.24 7.40 0.42
N PHE A 382 24.64 6.32 -0.06
CA PHE A 382 23.18 6.14 -0.14
C PHE A 382 22.54 5.60 1.15
N ARG A 383 23.36 5.21 2.14
CA ARG A 383 22.87 4.76 3.46
C ARG A 383 22.74 5.89 4.47
N GLU A 384 23.33 7.02 4.18
CA GLU A 384 23.42 8.17 5.08
C GLU A 384 22.28 9.18 4.83
N GLU A 385 21.42 8.90 3.87
CA GLU A 385 20.21 9.65 3.56
C GLU A 385 18.96 8.90 4.08
#